data_3f9fa57513b86a01ea9636915cd85f9b
#
_entry.id   3f9fa57513b86a01ea9636915cd85f9b
#
_cell.length_a   1.000
_cell.length_b   1.000
_cell.length_c   1.000
_cell.angle_alpha   90.00
_cell.angle_beta   90.00
_cell.angle_gamma   90.00
#
_symmetry.space_group_name_H-M   'P 1'
#
loop_
_entity.id
_entity.type
_entity.pdbx_description
1 polymer ?
#
loop_
_entity_poly.entity_id
_entity_poly.type
_entity_poly.pdbx_seq_one_letter_code
_entity_poly.pdbx_strand_id
1 'polypeptide(L)'
;KTTVTQMIAAVLRADASQPSMSTQGNLNNEIGVPLTLFNLRASHRRAVIELGMNHPGEIEVLARYAQPTIGLVNNAQREHQEFMATVEAVARENAEVIRALPAHGVAVFPAFDAYTPLWRELAGKRQTLTFGFEAGDVQAHEIAWTDGAWQFTLVASAQALPCRLNIAGRHNILNALAATACALAAGMKLADIVKGLESFEPVKGRSKSCQWQISGHAYTLVDDTYNANPDSVRAAIDVLAELPAPRLLVLGDMGEVGQQGAEFHA
;
A
#
# COMPACT_ATOMS: atom_id res chain seq x y z
N LYS A 1 -1.08 4.00 -1.32
CA LYS A 1 -0.66 4.38 0.06
C LYS A 1 -1.70 3.91 1.08
N THR A 2 -2.93 4.40 1.06
CA THR A 2 -3.94 4.10 2.09
C THR A 2 -4.23 2.61 2.27
N THR A 3 -4.36 1.84 1.19
CA THR A 3 -4.61 0.40 1.28
C THR A 3 -3.51 -0.32 2.07
N VAL A 4 -2.23 -0.07 1.77
CA VAL A 4 -1.12 -0.70 2.49
C VAL A 4 -1.05 -0.21 3.94
N THR A 5 -1.32 1.07 4.22
CA THR A 5 -1.40 1.61 5.59
C THR A 5 -2.48 0.87 6.40
N GLN A 6 -3.65 0.64 5.83
CA GLN A 6 -4.74 -0.06 6.51
C GLN A 6 -4.46 -1.58 6.64
N MET A 7 -3.75 -2.20 5.69
CA MET A 7 -3.27 -3.58 5.84
C MET A 7 -2.27 -3.69 6.99
N ILE A 8 -1.29 -2.78 7.07
CA ILE A 8 -0.36 -2.73 8.22
C ILE A 8 -1.14 -2.54 9.52
N ALA A 9 -2.11 -1.63 9.55
CA ALA A 9 -2.94 -1.40 10.74
C ALA A 9 -3.73 -2.65 11.15
N ALA A 10 -4.29 -3.41 10.21
CA ALA A 10 -4.98 -4.68 10.49
C ALA A 10 -4.01 -5.71 11.08
N VAL A 11 -2.82 -5.84 10.48
CA VAL A 11 -1.75 -6.72 10.97
C VAL A 11 -1.31 -6.32 12.38
N LEU A 12 -1.07 -5.04 12.65
CA LEU A 12 -0.67 -4.58 13.99
C LEU A 12 -1.74 -4.84 15.05
N ARG A 13 -3.03 -4.74 14.69
CA ARG A 13 -4.15 -5.06 15.60
C ARG A 13 -4.28 -6.54 15.92
N ALA A 14 -3.78 -7.44 15.07
CA ALA A 14 -3.79 -8.87 15.35
C ALA A 14 -2.93 -9.27 16.55
N ASP A 15 -1.95 -8.44 16.93
CA ASP A 15 -1.18 -8.57 18.17
C ASP A 15 -1.79 -7.70 19.28
N ALA A 16 -2.79 -8.22 19.95
CA ALA A 16 -3.49 -7.52 21.04
C ALA A 16 -2.59 -7.16 22.23
N SER A 17 -1.41 -7.79 22.37
CA SER A 17 -0.44 -7.49 23.42
C SER A 17 0.31 -6.18 23.17
N GLN A 18 0.28 -5.66 21.95
CA GLN A 18 1.01 -4.48 21.50
C GLN A 18 0.04 -3.44 20.92
N PRO A 19 -0.61 -2.61 21.77
CA PRO A 19 -1.55 -1.59 21.29
C PRO A 19 -0.92 -0.73 20.21
N SER A 20 -1.67 -0.51 19.13
CA SER A 20 -1.18 0.21 17.95
C SER A 20 -2.10 1.36 17.56
N MET A 21 -1.53 2.35 16.86
CA MET A 21 -2.25 3.49 16.29
C MET A 21 -1.98 3.57 14.79
N SER A 22 -2.94 4.07 14.02
CA SER A 22 -2.81 4.27 12.58
C SER A 22 -3.42 5.58 12.14
N THR A 23 -2.89 6.13 11.03
CA THR A 23 -3.55 7.23 10.32
C THR A 23 -4.99 6.87 10.00
N GLN A 24 -5.90 7.78 10.27
CA GLN A 24 -7.32 7.68 9.97
C GLN A 24 -7.69 8.54 8.76
N GLY A 25 -8.54 7.99 7.88
CA GLY A 25 -8.98 8.71 6.69
C GLY A 25 -7.80 9.12 5.77
N ASN A 26 -7.74 10.40 5.45
CA ASN A 26 -6.72 11.01 4.59
C ASN A 26 -5.82 12.00 5.36
N LEU A 27 -5.63 11.82 6.67
CA LEU A 27 -4.79 12.69 7.50
C LEU A 27 -3.29 12.43 7.30
N ASN A 28 -2.81 12.64 6.06
CA ASN A 28 -1.48 12.28 5.61
C ASN A 28 -0.63 13.46 5.09
N ASN A 29 -1.15 14.69 5.16
CA ASN A 29 -0.46 15.92 4.76
C ASN A 29 0.09 16.70 5.98
N GLU A 30 0.59 17.93 5.76
CA GLU A 30 1.21 18.79 6.78
C GLU A 30 0.29 19.15 7.96
N ILE A 31 -1.02 19.06 7.79
CA ILE A 31 -2.01 19.23 8.86
C ILE A 31 -2.40 17.85 9.45
N GLY A 32 -2.64 16.88 8.59
CA GLY A 32 -3.15 15.56 8.96
C GLY A 32 -2.15 14.73 9.76
N VAL A 33 -0.86 14.77 9.42
CA VAL A 33 0.17 14.01 10.15
C VAL A 33 0.33 14.50 11.59
N PRO A 34 0.45 15.82 11.89
CA PRO A 34 0.42 16.31 13.27
C PRO A 34 -0.85 15.92 14.01
N LEU A 35 -2.02 16.04 13.40
CA LEU A 35 -3.30 15.63 14.02
C LEU A 35 -3.32 14.12 14.34
N THR A 36 -2.75 13.30 13.46
CA THR A 36 -2.58 11.87 13.70
C THR A 36 -1.65 11.63 14.90
N LEU A 37 -0.51 12.32 14.96
CA LEU A 37 0.47 12.19 16.05
C LEU A 37 -0.08 12.63 17.41
N PHE A 38 -1.00 13.60 17.47
CA PHE A 38 -1.68 13.98 18.70
C PHE A 38 -2.57 12.87 19.30
N ASN A 39 -2.89 11.84 18.52
CA ASN A 39 -3.61 10.65 19.01
C ASN A 39 -2.67 9.60 19.64
N LEU A 40 -1.34 9.78 19.61
CA LEU A 40 -0.42 8.90 20.30
C LEU A 40 -0.64 8.95 21.81
N ARG A 41 -0.54 7.78 22.44
CA ARG A 41 -0.66 7.59 23.89
C ARG A 41 0.51 6.76 24.38
N ALA A 42 0.88 6.92 25.63
CA ALA A 42 1.95 6.15 26.26
C ALA A 42 1.72 4.62 26.22
N SER A 43 0.48 4.20 26.06
CA SER A 43 0.12 2.79 25.90
C SER A 43 0.45 2.24 24.51
N HIS A 44 0.50 3.06 23.46
CA HIS A 44 0.81 2.59 22.12
C HIS A 44 2.27 2.11 22.02
N ARG A 45 2.47 0.97 21.41
CA ARG A 45 3.79 0.36 21.18
C ARG A 45 4.21 0.42 19.72
N ARG A 46 3.23 0.52 18.82
CA ARG A 46 3.45 0.62 17.38
C ARG A 46 2.53 1.69 16.79
N ALA A 47 2.99 2.34 15.75
CA ALA A 47 2.17 3.27 14.98
C ALA A 47 2.49 3.12 13.50
N VAL A 48 1.46 3.20 12.64
CA VAL A 48 1.62 3.35 11.21
C VAL A 48 1.10 4.72 10.78
N ILE A 49 1.99 5.53 10.21
CA ILE A 49 1.71 6.89 9.77
C ILE A 49 1.82 6.94 8.26
N GLU A 50 0.73 7.31 7.59
CA GLU A 50 0.73 7.56 6.15
C GLU A 50 1.28 8.95 5.87
N LEU A 51 2.24 9.03 4.95
CA LEU A 51 2.79 10.30 4.47
C LEU A 51 2.35 10.51 3.02
N GLY A 52 1.65 11.60 2.79
CA GLY A 52 1.19 12.02 1.46
C GLY A 52 1.97 13.23 0.98
N MET A 53 2.09 13.38 -0.33
CA MET A 53 2.71 14.55 -0.97
C MET A 53 1.88 15.00 -2.16
N ASN A 54 1.97 16.26 -2.47
CA ASN A 54 1.63 16.85 -3.75
C ASN A 54 2.86 17.52 -4.37
N HIS A 55 3.78 18.08 -3.55
CA HIS A 55 4.94 18.83 -3.98
C HIS A 55 6.25 18.25 -3.44
N PRO A 56 7.38 18.51 -4.12
CA PRO A 56 8.70 18.14 -3.61
C PRO A 56 9.00 18.77 -2.24
N GLY A 57 9.64 17.98 -1.35
CA GLY A 57 10.05 18.40 0.00
C GLY A 57 9.01 18.13 1.09
N GLU A 58 7.78 17.77 0.74
CA GLU A 58 6.71 17.52 1.72
C GLU A 58 6.99 16.24 2.54
N ILE A 59 7.44 15.16 1.90
CA ILE A 59 7.75 13.89 2.62
C ILE A 59 8.89 14.08 3.61
N GLU A 60 9.91 14.88 3.29
CA GLU A 60 10.99 15.18 4.24
C GLU A 60 10.44 15.81 5.53
N VAL A 61 9.57 16.81 5.39
CA VAL A 61 8.96 17.50 6.54
C VAL A 61 8.10 16.55 7.36
N LEU A 62 7.23 15.78 6.70
CA LEU A 62 6.34 14.83 7.36
C LEU A 62 7.11 13.69 8.05
N ALA A 63 8.18 13.19 7.43
CA ALA A 63 9.03 12.17 8.01
C ALA A 63 9.78 12.68 9.26
N ARG A 64 10.20 13.95 9.27
CA ARG A 64 10.76 14.58 10.47
C ARG A 64 9.78 14.65 11.64
N TYR A 65 8.48 14.87 11.35
CA TYR A 65 7.46 14.84 12.41
C TYR A 65 7.20 13.41 12.89
N ALA A 66 7.08 12.46 11.97
CA ALA A 66 6.76 11.06 12.28
C ALA A 66 7.93 10.31 12.95
N GLN A 67 9.18 10.69 12.69
CA GLN A 67 10.40 10.03 13.17
C GLN A 67 10.36 8.50 12.99
N PRO A 68 10.22 8.00 11.75
CA PRO A 68 10.01 6.58 11.50
C PRO A 68 11.25 5.76 11.89
N THR A 69 11.01 4.56 12.40
CA THR A 69 12.03 3.51 12.57
C THR A 69 11.97 2.48 11.46
N ILE A 70 10.83 2.42 10.74
CA ILE A 70 10.61 1.61 9.55
C ILE A 70 10.05 2.54 8.49
N GLY A 71 10.70 2.64 7.33
CA GLY A 71 10.27 3.47 6.22
C GLY A 71 9.89 2.61 5.02
N LEU A 72 8.63 2.73 4.57
CA LEU A 72 8.12 2.02 3.40
C LEU A 72 8.01 2.96 2.20
N VAL A 73 8.66 2.61 1.11
CA VAL A 73 8.32 3.07 -0.24
C VAL A 73 7.55 1.96 -0.94
N ASN A 74 6.27 2.17 -1.21
CA ASN A 74 5.42 1.13 -1.78
C ASN A 74 5.63 0.93 -3.29
N ASN A 75 5.77 2.02 -4.02
CA ASN A 75 6.06 2.08 -5.46
C ASN A 75 6.42 3.51 -5.86
N ALA A 76 6.81 3.71 -7.13
CA ALA A 76 6.85 5.01 -7.79
C ALA A 76 6.02 4.92 -9.08
N GLN A 77 4.96 5.69 -9.16
CA GLN A 77 4.02 5.72 -10.29
C GLN A 77 3.74 7.17 -10.70
N ARG A 78 2.97 7.37 -11.76
CA ARG A 78 2.51 8.68 -12.22
C ARG A 78 1.47 9.25 -11.26
N GLU A 79 1.94 9.74 -10.12
CA GLU A 79 1.12 10.46 -9.13
C GLU A 79 1.41 11.95 -9.25
N HIS A 80 0.38 12.81 -9.11
CA HIS A 80 0.51 14.28 -9.05
C HIS A 80 1.38 14.88 -10.18
N GLN A 81 1.15 14.43 -11.44
CA GLN A 81 1.96 14.83 -12.60
C GLN A 81 1.95 16.33 -12.87
N GLU A 82 0.98 17.06 -12.35
CA GLU A 82 0.92 18.53 -12.44
C GLU A 82 2.07 19.18 -11.65
N PHE A 83 2.50 18.57 -10.54
CA PHE A 83 3.50 19.13 -9.63
C PHE A 83 4.81 18.33 -9.62
N MET A 84 4.73 17.03 -9.91
CA MET A 84 5.86 16.09 -9.96
C MET A 84 6.22 15.84 -11.42
N ALA A 85 7.22 16.52 -11.94
CA ALA A 85 7.57 16.53 -13.37
C ALA A 85 7.86 15.13 -13.96
N THR A 86 8.36 14.18 -13.15
CA THR A 86 8.75 12.84 -13.61
C THR A 86 8.47 11.77 -12.55
N VAL A 87 8.35 10.52 -12.97
CA VAL A 87 8.27 9.37 -12.03
C VAL A 87 9.53 9.25 -11.17
N GLU A 88 10.70 9.64 -11.70
CA GLU A 88 11.93 9.69 -10.91
C GLU A 88 11.82 10.71 -9.77
N ALA A 89 11.22 11.87 -10.01
CA ALA A 89 10.98 12.84 -8.94
C ALA A 89 10.07 12.26 -7.85
N VAL A 90 9.00 11.53 -8.23
CA VAL A 90 8.14 10.80 -7.28
C VAL A 90 8.93 9.75 -6.51
N ALA A 91 9.79 8.98 -7.19
CA ALA A 91 10.62 7.95 -6.54
C ALA A 91 11.59 8.52 -5.52
N ARG A 92 12.21 9.68 -5.83
CA ARG A 92 13.13 10.40 -4.94
C ARG A 92 12.40 10.99 -3.75
N GLU A 93 11.26 11.64 -3.98
CA GLU A 93 10.44 12.25 -2.92
C GLU A 93 9.90 11.17 -1.97
N ASN A 94 9.32 10.08 -2.48
CA ASN A 94 8.89 8.98 -1.64
C ASN A 94 10.04 8.39 -0.80
N ALA A 95 11.28 8.45 -1.30
CA ALA A 95 12.46 7.94 -0.60
C ALA A 95 12.96 8.84 0.53
N GLU A 96 12.43 10.05 0.70
CA GLU A 96 12.77 10.90 1.85
C GLU A 96 12.41 10.22 3.18
N VAL A 97 11.40 9.32 3.19
CA VAL A 97 11.13 8.47 4.35
C VAL A 97 12.31 7.56 4.71
N ILE A 98 13.06 7.07 3.72
CA ILE A 98 14.26 6.24 3.94
C ILE A 98 15.42 7.11 4.48
N ARG A 99 15.59 8.33 3.96
CA ARG A 99 16.60 9.27 4.44
C ARG A 99 16.40 9.66 5.90
N ALA A 100 15.13 9.80 6.31
CA ALA A 100 14.75 10.16 7.68
C ALA A 100 14.98 9.04 8.71
N LEU A 101 15.24 7.81 8.27
CA LEU A 101 15.47 6.68 9.18
C LEU A 101 16.73 6.85 10.00
N PRO A 102 16.71 6.48 11.29
CA PRO A 102 17.92 6.40 12.11
C PRO A 102 18.85 5.30 11.59
N ALA A 103 20.09 5.25 12.08
CA ALA A 103 21.10 4.28 11.64
C ALA A 103 20.67 2.80 11.83
N HIS A 104 19.82 2.54 12.84
CA HIS A 104 19.25 1.22 13.14
C HIS A 104 17.86 1.01 12.50
N GLY A 105 17.38 1.95 11.69
CA GLY A 105 16.11 1.85 11.02
C GLY A 105 16.12 0.84 9.88
N VAL A 106 14.92 0.42 9.47
CA VAL A 106 14.71 -0.56 8.40
C VAL A 106 14.03 0.11 7.20
N ALA A 107 14.64 0.02 6.03
CA ALA A 107 14.06 0.49 4.78
C ALA A 107 13.32 -0.67 4.09
N VAL A 108 12.06 -0.43 3.70
CA VAL A 108 11.21 -1.41 3.01
C VAL A 108 10.84 -0.87 1.63
N PHE A 109 11.07 -1.65 0.58
CA PHE A 109 10.75 -1.24 -0.80
C PHE A 109 10.62 -2.46 -1.73
N PRO A 110 9.99 -2.32 -2.93
CA PRO A 110 9.86 -3.41 -3.88
C PRO A 110 11.23 -3.96 -4.32
N ALA A 111 11.30 -5.26 -4.55
CA ALA A 111 12.50 -5.92 -5.09
C ALA A 111 12.67 -5.64 -6.60
N PHE A 112 11.57 -5.44 -7.31
CA PHE A 112 11.50 -5.21 -8.77
C PHE A 112 10.73 -3.93 -9.08
N ASP A 113 11.37 -2.80 -8.91
CA ASP A 113 10.93 -1.51 -9.42
C ASP A 113 12.12 -0.87 -10.14
N ALA A 114 11.87 -0.05 -11.13
CA ALA A 114 12.94 0.67 -11.85
C ALA A 114 13.82 1.50 -10.90
N TYR A 115 13.26 1.93 -9.76
CA TYR A 115 13.95 2.76 -8.76
C TYR A 115 14.45 1.97 -7.55
N THR A 116 14.35 0.64 -7.52
CA THR A 116 14.95 -0.20 -6.47
C THR A 116 16.44 0.08 -6.24
N PRO A 117 17.28 0.26 -7.28
CA PRO A 117 18.69 0.63 -7.08
C PRO A 117 18.87 1.96 -6.35
N LEU A 118 18.06 2.98 -6.65
CA LEU A 118 18.06 4.28 -5.99
C LEU A 118 17.71 4.13 -4.50
N TRP A 119 16.64 3.39 -4.17
CA TRP A 119 16.22 3.20 -2.78
C TRP A 119 17.23 2.41 -1.97
N ARG A 120 17.91 1.44 -2.59
CA ARG A 120 18.99 0.69 -1.97
C ARG A 120 20.22 1.57 -1.68
N GLU A 121 20.58 2.46 -2.59
CA GLU A 121 21.64 3.46 -2.40
C GLU A 121 21.30 4.38 -1.22
N LEU A 122 20.06 4.91 -1.16
CA LEU A 122 19.59 5.80 -0.11
C LEU A 122 19.48 5.11 1.26
N ALA A 123 19.17 3.83 1.30
CA ALA A 123 19.20 3.03 2.53
C ALA A 123 20.63 2.90 3.10
N GLY A 124 21.65 2.90 2.24
CA GLY A 124 23.04 2.85 2.64
C GLY A 124 23.37 1.60 3.47
N LYS A 125 23.79 1.77 4.72
CA LYS A 125 24.12 0.66 5.63
C LYS A 125 22.96 0.18 6.50
N ARG A 126 21.79 0.77 6.36
CA ARG A 126 20.60 0.35 7.12
C ARG A 126 20.13 -1.02 6.67
N GLN A 127 19.46 -1.72 7.55
CA GLN A 127 18.78 -2.95 7.17
C GLN A 127 17.73 -2.66 6.10
N THR A 128 17.63 -3.54 5.10
CA THR A 128 16.61 -3.47 4.06
C THR A 128 15.77 -4.75 4.08
N LEU A 129 14.47 -4.61 3.82
CA LEU A 129 13.57 -5.70 3.48
C LEU A 129 12.88 -5.37 2.17
N THR A 130 12.91 -6.32 1.26
CA THR A 130 12.32 -6.18 -0.07
C THR A 130 11.15 -7.12 -0.26
N PHE A 131 10.21 -6.75 -1.14
CA PHE A 131 9.04 -7.57 -1.43
C PHE A 131 8.75 -7.63 -2.92
N GLY A 132 8.14 -8.73 -3.37
CA GLY A 132 7.77 -8.92 -4.76
C GLY A 132 7.26 -10.32 -5.06
N PHE A 133 6.82 -10.57 -6.29
CA PHE A 133 6.32 -11.89 -6.69
C PHE A 133 7.46 -12.89 -6.96
N GLU A 134 8.49 -12.45 -7.69
CA GLU A 134 9.56 -13.33 -8.18
C GLU A 134 10.85 -13.21 -7.37
N ALA A 135 11.03 -12.09 -6.68
CA ALA A 135 12.17 -11.86 -5.80
C ALA A 135 11.80 -10.93 -4.65
N GLY A 136 12.67 -10.93 -3.63
CA GLY A 136 12.52 -10.16 -2.41
C GLY A 136 12.59 -11.06 -1.18
N ASP A 137 12.70 -10.43 -0.03
CA ASP A 137 12.70 -11.12 1.27
C ASP A 137 11.30 -11.61 1.66
N VAL A 138 10.25 -11.00 1.05
CA VAL A 138 8.85 -11.36 1.22
C VAL A 138 8.25 -11.60 -0.16
N GLN A 139 7.68 -12.79 -0.36
CA GLN A 139 7.15 -13.23 -1.65
C GLN A 139 5.77 -13.88 -1.51
N ALA A 140 5.04 -13.96 -2.64
CA ALA A 140 3.80 -14.71 -2.77
C ALA A 140 3.92 -15.74 -3.90
N HIS A 141 3.60 -16.99 -3.60
CA HIS A 141 3.60 -18.10 -4.54
C HIS A 141 2.20 -18.72 -4.65
N GLU A 142 1.97 -19.53 -5.68
CA GLU A 142 0.72 -20.29 -5.86
C GLU A 142 -0.53 -19.37 -5.81
N ILE A 143 -0.44 -18.23 -6.49
CA ILE A 143 -1.45 -17.18 -6.45
C ILE A 143 -2.66 -17.61 -7.28
N ALA A 144 -3.85 -17.66 -6.65
CA ALA A 144 -5.12 -17.95 -7.29
C ALA A 144 -6.23 -17.03 -6.77
N TRP A 145 -7.14 -16.63 -7.65
CA TRP A 145 -8.38 -15.95 -7.27
C TRP A 145 -9.48 -17.00 -7.14
N THR A 146 -9.98 -17.23 -5.93
CA THR A 146 -10.98 -18.24 -5.63
C THR A 146 -11.95 -17.73 -4.58
N ASP A 147 -13.26 -17.94 -4.84
CA ASP A 147 -14.33 -17.54 -3.93
C ASP A 147 -14.26 -16.06 -3.48
N GLY A 148 -14.01 -15.17 -4.44
CA GLY A 148 -13.98 -13.72 -4.20
C GLY A 148 -12.80 -13.21 -3.40
N ALA A 149 -11.72 -13.98 -3.28
CA ALA A 149 -10.50 -13.60 -2.58
C ALA A 149 -9.25 -14.16 -3.28
N TRP A 150 -8.12 -13.53 -3.05
CA TRP A 150 -6.82 -14.07 -3.37
C TRP A 150 -6.42 -15.14 -2.35
N GLN A 151 -5.99 -16.29 -2.83
CA GLN A 151 -5.33 -17.33 -2.06
C GLN A 151 -3.89 -17.43 -2.57
N PHE A 152 -2.93 -17.44 -1.68
CA PHE A 152 -1.52 -17.56 -2.03
C PHE A 152 -0.71 -18.10 -0.85
N THR A 153 0.47 -18.60 -1.15
CA THR A 153 1.46 -18.99 -0.15
C THR A 153 2.36 -17.78 0.12
N LEU A 154 2.27 -17.21 1.32
CA LEU A 154 3.12 -16.10 1.78
C LEU A 154 4.45 -16.69 2.28
N VAL A 155 5.56 -16.26 1.67
CA VAL A 155 6.91 -16.75 1.97
C VAL A 155 7.75 -15.61 2.53
N ALA A 156 8.30 -15.81 3.72
CA ALA A 156 9.23 -14.87 4.37
C ALA A 156 10.02 -15.56 5.48
N SER A 157 11.26 -15.15 5.73
CA SER A 157 12.11 -15.65 6.85
C SER A 157 12.20 -17.20 6.90
N ALA A 158 12.36 -17.84 5.74
CA ALA A 158 12.38 -19.29 5.58
C ALA A 158 11.09 -20.02 6.04
N GLN A 159 9.98 -19.32 6.16
CA GLN A 159 8.65 -19.86 6.43
C GLN A 159 7.75 -19.66 5.23
N ALA A 160 6.79 -20.56 5.03
CA ALA A 160 5.75 -20.48 4.01
C ALA A 160 4.40 -20.79 4.67
N LEU A 161 3.45 -19.86 4.58
CA LEU A 161 2.13 -20.02 5.18
C LEU A 161 1.05 -19.69 4.15
N PRO A 162 -0.06 -20.42 4.11
CA PRO A 162 -1.22 -20.03 3.31
C PRO A 162 -1.80 -18.72 3.82
N CYS A 163 -2.24 -17.89 2.91
CA CYS A 163 -2.85 -16.60 3.21
C CYS A 163 -4.04 -16.35 2.29
N ARG A 164 -5.14 -15.85 2.84
CA ARG A 164 -6.32 -15.43 2.12
C ARG A 164 -6.49 -13.91 2.25
N LEU A 165 -6.64 -13.20 1.13
CA LEU A 165 -6.77 -11.74 1.09
C LEU A 165 -8.08 -11.34 0.41
N ASN A 166 -8.99 -10.71 1.17
CA ASN A 166 -10.35 -10.36 0.74
C ASN A 166 -10.42 -8.98 0.06
N ILE A 167 -9.66 -8.78 -1.01
CA ILE A 167 -9.69 -7.55 -1.82
C ILE A 167 -9.39 -7.90 -3.27
N ALA A 168 -10.07 -7.25 -4.22
CA ALA A 168 -9.81 -7.45 -5.64
C ALA A 168 -8.50 -6.80 -6.10
N GLY A 169 -7.97 -7.27 -7.24
CA GLY A 169 -6.76 -6.73 -7.87
C GLY A 169 -5.46 -7.35 -7.38
N ARG A 170 -4.72 -7.93 -8.33
CA ARG A 170 -3.44 -8.61 -8.05
C ARG A 170 -2.39 -7.70 -7.41
N HIS A 171 -2.43 -6.37 -7.71
CA HIS A 171 -1.57 -5.37 -7.08
C HIS A 171 -1.76 -5.28 -5.56
N ASN A 172 -2.93 -5.70 -5.03
CA ASN A 172 -3.16 -5.74 -3.58
C ASN A 172 -2.43 -6.88 -2.88
N ILE A 173 -2.01 -7.92 -3.60
CA ILE A 173 -1.07 -8.90 -3.05
C ILE A 173 0.28 -8.22 -2.79
N LEU A 174 0.78 -7.37 -3.71
CA LEU A 174 2.01 -6.58 -3.45
C LEU A 174 1.85 -5.66 -2.24
N ASN A 175 0.68 -5.05 -2.06
CA ASN A 175 0.38 -4.27 -0.86
C ASN A 175 0.43 -5.12 0.42
N ALA A 176 -0.05 -6.37 0.36
CA ALA A 176 0.03 -7.31 1.48
C ALA A 176 1.47 -7.76 1.76
N LEU A 177 2.29 -7.97 0.72
CA LEU A 177 3.72 -8.26 0.87
C LEU A 177 4.48 -7.09 1.50
N ALA A 178 4.18 -5.85 1.08
CA ALA A 178 4.72 -4.63 1.69
C ALA A 178 4.34 -4.52 3.17
N ALA A 179 3.07 -4.76 3.50
CA ALA A 179 2.59 -4.77 4.88
C ALA A 179 3.28 -5.86 5.72
N THR A 180 3.48 -7.05 5.14
CA THR A 180 4.23 -8.14 5.75
C THR A 180 5.67 -7.74 6.05
N ALA A 181 6.38 -7.15 5.09
CA ALA A 181 7.76 -6.71 5.28
C ALA A 181 7.88 -5.68 6.40
N CYS A 182 6.96 -4.69 6.48
CA CYS A 182 6.91 -3.72 7.57
C CYS A 182 6.64 -4.39 8.93
N ALA A 183 5.73 -5.35 8.98
CA ALA A 183 5.38 -6.05 10.22
C ALA A 183 6.52 -6.96 10.71
N LEU A 184 7.24 -7.63 9.80
CA LEU A 184 8.46 -8.38 10.12
C LEU A 184 9.55 -7.46 10.65
N ALA A 185 9.76 -6.29 10.03
CA ALA A 185 10.67 -5.26 10.54
C ALA A 185 10.28 -4.78 11.95
N ALA A 186 8.98 -4.77 12.27
CA ALA A 186 8.45 -4.47 13.60
C ALA A 186 8.52 -5.67 14.58
N GLY A 187 9.16 -6.77 14.21
CA GLY A 187 9.37 -7.95 15.04
C GLY A 187 8.14 -8.86 15.20
N MET A 188 7.14 -8.77 14.31
CA MET A 188 5.98 -9.65 14.35
C MET A 188 6.27 -11.03 13.77
N LYS A 189 5.57 -12.06 14.26
CA LYS A 189 5.66 -13.41 13.73
C LYS A 189 4.80 -13.54 12.46
N LEU A 190 5.26 -14.32 11.48
CA LEU A 190 4.56 -14.49 10.21
C LEU A 190 3.12 -15.01 10.40
N ALA A 191 2.89 -15.91 11.35
CA ALA A 191 1.55 -16.42 11.63
C ALA A 191 0.55 -15.34 12.12
N ASP A 192 1.01 -14.37 12.90
CA ASP A 192 0.16 -13.26 13.36
C ASP A 192 -0.06 -12.23 12.24
N ILE A 193 0.93 -12.06 11.37
CA ILE A 193 0.82 -11.25 10.15
C ILE A 193 -0.25 -11.82 9.22
N VAL A 194 -0.23 -13.12 8.95
CA VAL A 194 -1.25 -13.81 8.13
C VAL A 194 -2.65 -13.57 8.71
N LYS A 195 -2.86 -13.81 10.02
CA LYS A 195 -4.16 -13.54 10.69
C LYS A 195 -4.62 -12.09 10.49
N GLY A 196 -3.69 -11.14 10.59
CA GLY A 196 -3.99 -9.72 10.40
C GLY A 196 -4.40 -9.40 8.95
N LEU A 197 -3.72 -9.97 7.95
CA LEU A 197 -4.06 -9.83 6.55
C LEU A 197 -5.41 -10.47 6.22
N GLU A 198 -5.71 -11.64 6.75
CA GLU A 198 -7.00 -12.31 6.57
C GLU A 198 -8.17 -11.56 7.22
N SER A 199 -7.90 -10.81 8.29
CA SER A 199 -8.89 -9.94 8.95
C SER A 199 -9.04 -8.57 8.30
N PHE A 200 -8.22 -8.26 7.30
CA PHE A 200 -8.27 -6.97 6.62
C PHE A 200 -9.57 -6.82 5.82
N GLU A 201 -10.23 -5.69 6.01
CA GLU A 201 -11.37 -5.27 5.21
C GLU A 201 -11.00 -4.06 4.34
N PRO A 202 -11.30 -4.09 3.04
CA PRO A 202 -11.05 -2.96 2.14
C PRO A 202 -11.77 -1.70 2.59
N VAL A 203 -11.07 -0.57 2.51
CA VAL A 203 -11.65 0.75 2.74
C VAL A 203 -12.63 1.07 1.62
N LYS A 204 -13.74 1.74 1.95
CA LYS A 204 -14.72 2.21 0.97
C LYS A 204 -14.02 3.03 -0.14
N GLY A 205 -14.35 2.76 -1.39
CA GLY A 205 -13.75 3.41 -2.55
C GLY A 205 -12.32 2.94 -2.90
N ARG A 206 -11.84 1.83 -2.29
CA ARG A 206 -10.52 1.26 -2.55
C ARG A 206 -10.63 -0.23 -2.90
N SER A 207 -11.00 -0.51 -4.14
CA SER A 207 -11.19 -1.86 -4.71
C SER A 207 -12.08 -2.77 -3.85
N LYS A 208 -13.02 -2.18 -3.09
CA LYS A 208 -13.96 -2.94 -2.25
C LYS A 208 -14.97 -3.65 -3.14
N SER A 209 -14.97 -4.99 -3.10
CA SER A 209 -15.95 -5.79 -3.79
C SER A 209 -17.18 -6.08 -2.93
N CYS A 210 -18.36 -6.06 -3.53
CA CYS A 210 -19.59 -6.53 -2.89
C CYS A 210 -20.50 -7.21 -3.93
N GLN A 211 -21.36 -8.10 -3.46
CA GLN A 211 -22.38 -8.74 -4.29
C GLN A 211 -23.62 -7.86 -4.33
N TRP A 212 -24.09 -7.57 -5.52
CA TRP A 212 -25.29 -6.76 -5.75
C TRP A 212 -26.34 -7.60 -6.45
N GLN A 213 -27.57 -7.61 -5.93
CA GLN A 213 -28.69 -8.35 -6.50
C GLN A 213 -29.59 -7.37 -7.27
N ILE A 214 -29.73 -7.56 -8.58
CA ILE A 214 -30.61 -6.77 -9.44
C ILE A 214 -31.47 -7.73 -10.27
N SER A 215 -32.81 -7.63 -10.13
CA SER A 215 -33.76 -8.43 -10.89
C SER A 215 -33.48 -9.95 -10.85
N GLY A 216 -33.05 -10.47 -9.68
CA GLY A 216 -32.76 -11.89 -9.46
C GLY A 216 -31.37 -12.34 -9.96
N HIS A 217 -30.56 -11.45 -10.51
CA HIS A 217 -29.19 -11.75 -10.94
C HIS A 217 -28.17 -11.16 -9.94
N ALA A 218 -27.14 -11.96 -9.64
CA ALA A 218 -26.02 -11.52 -8.79
C ALA A 218 -24.93 -10.85 -9.64
N TYR A 219 -24.52 -9.67 -9.25
CA TYR A 219 -23.43 -8.91 -9.87
C TYR A 219 -22.35 -8.65 -8.84
N THR A 220 -21.10 -8.70 -9.26
CA THR A 220 -19.97 -8.22 -8.44
C THR A 220 -19.74 -6.75 -8.76
N LEU A 221 -19.97 -5.88 -7.77
CA LEU A 221 -19.60 -4.47 -7.82
C LEU A 221 -18.23 -4.30 -7.19
N VAL A 222 -17.29 -3.68 -7.90
CA VAL A 222 -15.98 -3.26 -7.35
C VAL A 222 -16.00 -1.74 -7.24
N ASP A 223 -15.99 -1.23 -6.00
CA ASP A 223 -15.97 0.20 -5.71
C ASP A 223 -14.52 0.68 -5.56
N ASP A 224 -14.03 1.45 -6.55
CA ASP A 224 -12.71 2.08 -6.56
C ASP A 224 -12.81 3.60 -6.79
N THR A 225 -13.82 4.23 -6.21
CA THR A 225 -14.26 5.59 -6.50
C THR A 225 -13.53 6.69 -5.73
N TYR A 226 -12.59 6.36 -4.84
CA TYR A 226 -11.95 7.36 -3.96
C TYR A 226 -11.08 8.36 -4.73
N ASN A 227 -10.26 7.89 -5.65
CA ASN A 227 -9.38 8.70 -6.49
C ASN A 227 -8.96 7.91 -7.73
N ALA A 228 -8.59 8.61 -8.80
CA ALA A 228 -8.13 8.00 -10.03
C ALA A 228 -6.90 8.72 -10.59
N ASN A 229 -5.93 7.94 -11.06
CA ASN A 229 -4.84 8.38 -11.91
C ASN A 229 -4.66 7.35 -13.04
N PRO A 230 -3.90 7.66 -14.10
CA PRO A 230 -3.79 6.77 -15.26
C PRO A 230 -3.37 5.34 -14.92
N ASP A 231 -2.44 5.17 -13.98
CA ASP A 231 -1.94 3.84 -13.61
C ASP A 231 -2.95 3.07 -12.74
N SER A 232 -3.66 3.75 -11.83
CA SER A 232 -4.71 3.12 -11.02
C SER A 232 -5.95 2.74 -11.83
N VAL A 233 -6.35 3.56 -12.81
CA VAL A 233 -7.45 3.24 -13.74
C VAL A 233 -7.08 2.04 -14.59
N ARG A 234 -5.86 1.96 -15.11
CA ARG A 234 -5.38 0.80 -15.86
C ARG A 234 -5.43 -0.47 -15.00
N ALA A 235 -4.97 -0.40 -13.75
CA ALA A 235 -5.06 -1.51 -12.82
C ALA A 235 -6.52 -1.93 -12.54
N ALA A 236 -7.46 -0.99 -12.44
CA ALA A 236 -8.88 -1.28 -12.28
C ALA A 236 -9.49 -1.95 -13.53
N ILE A 237 -9.07 -1.54 -14.73
CA ILE A 237 -9.45 -2.19 -15.99
C ILE A 237 -8.94 -3.64 -16.03
N ASP A 238 -7.70 -3.88 -15.63
CA ASP A 238 -7.12 -5.23 -15.55
C ASP A 238 -7.89 -6.12 -14.58
N VAL A 239 -8.27 -5.60 -13.42
CA VAL A 239 -9.14 -6.31 -12.45
C VAL A 239 -10.49 -6.66 -13.09
N LEU A 240 -11.12 -5.70 -13.77
CA LEU A 240 -12.40 -5.94 -14.44
C LEU A 240 -12.26 -7.00 -15.54
N ALA A 241 -11.12 -7.02 -16.27
CA ALA A 241 -10.85 -7.99 -17.32
C ALA A 241 -10.73 -9.43 -16.80
N GLU A 242 -10.36 -9.63 -15.56
CA GLU A 242 -10.26 -10.94 -14.90
C GLU A 242 -11.64 -11.47 -14.41
N LEU A 243 -12.66 -10.61 -14.28
CA LEU A 243 -13.99 -10.99 -13.80
C LEU A 243 -14.83 -11.63 -14.94
N PRO A 244 -15.84 -12.47 -14.61
CA PRO A 244 -16.76 -13.04 -15.60
C PRO A 244 -17.54 -11.97 -16.39
N ALA A 245 -17.84 -12.24 -17.64
CA ALA A 245 -18.74 -11.41 -18.46
C ALA A 245 -20.22 -11.64 -18.06
N PRO A 246 -21.14 -10.66 -18.29
CA PRO A 246 -20.89 -9.33 -18.87
C PRO A 246 -20.20 -8.37 -17.88
N ARG A 247 -19.43 -7.42 -18.41
CA ARG A 247 -18.67 -6.44 -17.63
C ARG A 247 -19.12 -5.03 -17.98
N LEU A 248 -19.20 -4.16 -16.97
CA LEU A 248 -19.47 -2.74 -17.15
C LEU A 248 -18.42 -1.94 -16.37
N LEU A 249 -17.74 -1.03 -17.05
CA LEU A 249 -16.85 -0.06 -16.46
C LEU A 249 -17.54 1.31 -16.41
N VAL A 250 -17.53 1.95 -15.23
CA VAL A 250 -18.02 3.31 -15.05
C VAL A 250 -16.87 4.15 -14.54
N LEU A 251 -16.47 5.14 -15.33
CA LEU A 251 -15.37 6.06 -15.01
C LEU A 251 -15.90 7.49 -14.87
N GLY A 252 -15.35 8.22 -13.88
CA GLY A 252 -15.39 9.67 -13.82
C GLY A 252 -14.10 10.27 -14.39
N ASP A 253 -13.98 11.59 -14.34
CA ASP A 253 -12.79 12.30 -14.78
C ASP A 253 -11.62 12.06 -13.79
N MET A 254 -10.41 11.97 -14.34
CA MET A 254 -9.18 11.96 -13.54
C MET A 254 -8.72 13.41 -13.32
N GLY A 255 -8.53 13.79 -12.05
CA GLY A 255 -7.90 15.05 -11.68
C GLY A 255 -6.37 15.00 -11.71
N GLU A 256 -5.70 16.15 -11.69
CA GLU A 256 -4.24 16.29 -11.51
C GLU A 256 -3.38 15.54 -12.55
N VAL A 257 -3.93 15.33 -13.77
CA VAL A 257 -3.25 14.59 -14.86
C VAL A 257 -2.44 15.51 -15.78
N GLY A 258 -2.39 16.81 -15.49
CA GLY A 258 -1.61 17.81 -16.23
C GLY A 258 -2.09 17.99 -17.67
N GLN A 259 -1.17 18.45 -18.55
CA GLN A 259 -1.50 18.78 -19.95
C GLN A 259 -1.91 17.59 -20.81
N GLN A 260 -1.56 16.38 -20.40
CA GLN A 260 -1.90 15.12 -21.11
C GLN A 260 -3.27 14.56 -20.71
N GLY A 261 -4.08 15.29 -19.94
CA GLY A 261 -5.37 14.84 -19.43
C GLY A 261 -6.29 14.28 -20.50
N ALA A 262 -6.42 14.97 -21.66
CA ALA A 262 -7.25 14.49 -22.78
C ALA A 262 -6.77 13.16 -23.36
N GLU A 263 -5.46 12.93 -23.46
CA GLU A 263 -4.87 11.68 -23.95
C GLU A 263 -5.12 10.52 -22.97
N PHE A 264 -5.04 10.77 -21.67
CA PHE A 264 -5.29 9.73 -20.64
C PHE A 264 -6.77 9.34 -20.52
N HIS A 265 -7.71 10.17 -21.01
CA HIS A 265 -9.13 9.86 -21.03
C HIS A 265 -9.60 9.23 -22.37
N ALA A 266 -8.75 9.17 -23.38
CA ALA A 266 -9.03 8.58 -24.70
C ALA A 266 -8.71 7.07 -24.72
#